data_7eb4734056348dc7c91a097c478aee88
#
_entry.id   7eb4734056348dc7c91a097c478aee88
#
_cell.length_a   1.000
_cell.length_b   1.000
_cell.length_c   1.000
_cell.angle_alpha   90.00
_cell.angle_beta   90.00
_cell.angle_gamma   90.00
#
_symmetry.space_group_name_H-M   'P 1'
#
loop_
_entity.id
_entity.type
_entity.pdbx_description
1 polymer ?
#
loop_
_entity_poly.entity_id
_entity_poly.type
_entity_poly.pdbx_seq_one_letter_code
_entity_poly.pdbx_strand_id
1 'polypeptide(L)'
;MKLNIQNPIIFFDLETTGVDVAKDRIVELCYIKIFPNGNEESKTMRINPGIPIPKHATEVHGISDEDVQDCPAFKDVAAELFEAFKGCD
;
A
#
# COMPACT_ATOMS: atom_id res chain seq x y z
N MET A 1 10.22 -17.70 12.55
CA MET A 1 11.53 -17.87 11.91
C MET A 1 12.46 -16.75 12.33
N LYS A 2 13.68 -17.08 12.67
CA LYS A 2 14.66 -16.06 13.04
C LYS A 2 15.53 -15.74 11.83
N LEU A 3 15.63 -14.47 11.46
CA LEU A 3 16.37 -14.03 10.29
C LEU A 3 17.69 -13.39 10.72
N ASN A 4 18.72 -13.56 9.89
CA ASN A 4 20.02 -12.95 10.13
C ASN A 4 20.06 -11.56 9.50
N ILE A 5 19.21 -10.65 10.01
CA ILE A 5 19.10 -9.27 9.55
C ILE A 5 19.23 -8.34 10.74
N GLN A 6 19.69 -7.12 10.52
CA GLN A 6 19.86 -6.12 11.57
C GLN A 6 18.64 -5.19 11.68
N ASN A 7 18.01 -4.90 10.55
CA ASN A 7 16.84 -4.04 10.47
C ASN A 7 15.64 -4.83 9.97
N PRO A 8 14.42 -4.39 10.29
CA PRO A 8 13.24 -5.02 9.70
C PRO A 8 13.28 -4.91 8.18
N ILE A 9 12.74 -5.93 7.51
CA ILE A 9 12.55 -5.92 6.06
C ILE A 9 11.06 -5.70 5.80
N ILE A 10 10.74 -4.83 4.84
CA ILE A 10 9.37 -4.59 4.47
C ILE A 10 9.17 -4.97 3.01
N PHE A 11 8.13 -5.77 2.76
CA PHE A 11 7.67 -6.11 1.42
C PHE A 11 6.34 -5.41 1.22
N PHE A 12 6.13 -4.81 0.05
CA PHE A 12 4.86 -4.13 -0.20
C PHE A 12 4.39 -4.39 -1.62
N ASP A 13 3.09 -4.25 -1.81
CA ASP A 13 2.44 -4.37 -3.09
C ASP A 13 1.43 -3.24 -3.23
N LEU A 14 1.28 -2.72 -4.44
CA LEU A 14 0.41 -1.59 -4.73
C LEU A 14 -0.57 -1.96 -5.82
N GLU A 15 -1.83 -1.53 -5.63
CA GLU A 15 -2.82 -1.48 -6.71
C GLU A 15 -3.05 -0.01 -7.04
N THR A 16 -3.10 0.30 -8.31
CA THR A 16 -3.16 1.69 -8.79
C THR A 16 -4.25 1.88 -9.84
N THR A 17 -4.47 3.14 -10.22
CA THR A 17 -5.39 3.47 -11.30
C THR A 17 -4.81 3.15 -12.68
N GLY A 18 -3.52 2.88 -12.78
CA GLY A 18 -2.85 2.55 -14.04
C GLY A 18 -1.33 2.53 -13.88
N VAL A 19 -0.63 2.56 -15.01
CA VAL A 19 0.83 2.42 -15.04
C VAL A 19 1.59 3.73 -15.29
N ASP A 20 0.89 4.84 -15.46
CA ASP A 20 1.51 6.15 -15.69
C ASP A 20 1.90 6.76 -14.35
N VAL A 21 3.19 6.77 -14.02
CA VAL A 21 3.68 7.26 -12.74
C VAL A 21 3.42 8.75 -12.50
N ALA A 22 3.14 9.52 -13.55
CA ALA A 22 2.84 10.94 -13.43
C ALA A 22 1.36 11.22 -13.15
N LYS A 23 0.46 10.37 -13.62
CA LYS A 23 -0.99 10.59 -13.56
C LYS A 23 -1.72 9.61 -12.66
N ASP A 24 -1.23 8.38 -12.58
CA ASP A 24 -1.93 7.34 -11.85
C ASP A 24 -1.62 7.38 -10.36
N ARG A 25 -2.57 6.88 -9.58
CA ARG A 25 -2.54 6.98 -8.13
C ARG A 25 -2.83 5.65 -7.48
N ILE A 26 -2.38 5.50 -6.24
CA ILE A 26 -2.57 4.28 -5.46
C ILE A 26 -4.02 4.17 -5.01
N VAL A 27 -4.61 2.98 -5.15
CA VAL A 27 -5.94 2.65 -4.64
C VAL A 27 -5.88 1.64 -3.50
N GLU A 28 -4.82 0.84 -3.42
CA GLU A 28 -4.60 -0.07 -2.31
C GLU A 28 -3.11 -0.26 -2.10
N LEU A 29 -2.71 -0.33 -0.83
CA LEU A 29 -1.34 -0.63 -0.44
C LEU A 29 -1.38 -1.74 0.60
N CYS A 30 -0.58 -2.79 0.37
CA CYS A 30 -0.45 -3.90 1.29
C CYS A 30 1.02 -4.06 1.64
N TYR A 31 1.36 -4.26 2.92
CA TYR A 31 2.75 -4.52 3.28
C TYR A 31 2.85 -5.62 4.32
N ILE A 32 4.00 -6.27 4.33
CA ILE A 32 4.41 -7.24 5.35
C ILE A 32 5.77 -6.79 5.85
N LYS A 33 5.87 -6.57 7.16
CA LYS A 33 7.09 -6.16 7.83
C LYS A 33 7.61 -7.32 8.65
N ILE A 34 8.84 -7.73 8.39
CA ILE A 34 9.47 -8.86 9.09
C ILE A 34 10.58 -8.31 9.96
N PHE A 35 10.48 -8.55 11.26
CA PHE A 35 11.46 -8.09 12.24
C PHE A 35 12.63 -9.08 12.36
N PRO A 36 13.80 -8.62 12.86
CA PRO A 36 14.95 -9.50 13.04
C PRO A 36 14.69 -10.75 13.88
N ASN A 37 13.74 -10.66 14.83
CA ASN A 37 13.38 -11.82 15.67
C ASN A 37 12.42 -12.79 14.97
N GLY A 38 12.04 -12.52 13.73
CA GLY A 38 11.14 -13.37 12.96
C GLY A 38 9.67 -13.01 13.09
N ASN A 39 9.31 -12.05 13.95
CA ASN A 39 7.92 -11.60 14.05
C ASN A 39 7.51 -10.88 12.77
N GLU A 40 6.22 -10.93 12.46
CA GLU A 40 5.65 -10.30 11.28
C GLU A 40 4.51 -9.37 11.64
N GLU A 41 4.38 -8.30 10.85
CA GLU A 41 3.28 -7.36 10.95
C GLU A 41 2.80 -7.08 9.52
N SER A 42 1.51 -7.21 9.26
CA SER A 42 0.96 -6.95 7.93
C SER A 42 -0.21 -5.99 8.02
N LYS A 43 -0.39 -5.22 6.96
CA LYS A 43 -1.50 -4.27 6.88
C LYS A 43 -1.90 -4.07 5.43
N THR A 44 -3.20 -3.88 5.22
CA THR A 44 -3.77 -3.52 3.92
C THR A 44 -4.58 -2.24 4.10
N MET A 45 -4.32 -1.25 3.26
CA MET A 45 -5.02 0.03 3.27
C MET A 45 -5.62 0.31 1.91
N ARG A 46 -6.92 0.59 1.86
CA ARG A 46 -7.55 1.12 0.66
C ARG A 46 -7.53 2.64 0.72
N ILE A 47 -7.29 3.26 -0.43
CA ILE A 47 -7.06 4.68 -0.52
C ILE A 47 -7.96 5.24 -1.63
N ASN A 48 -8.62 6.36 -1.32
CA ASN A 48 -9.37 7.08 -2.34
C ASN A 48 -8.36 7.84 -3.20
N PRO A 49 -8.23 7.49 -4.50
CA PRO A 49 -7.21 8.12 -5.35
C PRO A 49 -7.53 9.55 -5.73
N GLY A 50 -8.77 10.01 -5.51
CA GLY A 50 -9.18 11.37 -5.86
C GLY A 50 -9.41 11.57 -7.35
N ILE A 51 -9.29 10.50 -8.14
CA ILE A 51 -9.55 10.48 -9.57
C ILE A 51 -10.35 9.21 -9.89
N PRO A 52 -11.09 9.18 -11.01
CA PRO A 52 -11.83 7.98 -11.38
C PRO A 52 -10.87 6.80 -11.63
N ILE A 53 -11.28 5.61 -11.23
CA ILE A 53 -10.52 4.39 -11.50
C ILE A 53 -10.94 3.89 -12.89
N PRO A 54 -10.00 3.80 -13.84
CA PRO A 54 -10.34 3.30 -15.18
C PRO A 54 -10.88 1.87 -15.11
N LYS A 55 -11.81 1.57 -15.98
CA LYS A 55 -12.43 0.25 -16.02
C LYS A 55 -11.41 -0.88 -16.16
N HIS A 56 -10.38 -0.66 -17.00
CA HIS A 56 -9.35 -1.67 -17.20
C HIS A 56 -8.55 -1.97 -15.93
N ALA A 57 -8.34 -0.97 -15.08
CA ALA A 57 -7.67 -1.17 -13.79
C ALA A 57 -8.55 -1.99 -12.85
N THR A 58 -9.84 -1.65 -12.75
CA THR A 58 -10.79 -2.40 -11.93
C THR A 58 -10.89 -3.86 -12.39
N GLU A 59 -10.80 -4.12 -13.68
CA GLU A 59 -10.81 -5.48 -14.22
C GLU A 59 -9.61 -6.30 -13.74
N VAL A 60 -8.48 -5.64 -13.48
CA VAL A 60 -7.27 -6.32 -13.01
C VAL A 60 -7.30 -6.57 -11.51
N HIS A 61 -7.58 -5.55 -10.70
CA HIS A 61 -7.49 -5.66 -9.23
C HIS A 61 -8.83 -5.75 -8.50
N GLY A 62 -9.94 -5.57 -9.21
CA GLY A 62 -11.27 -5.73 -8.62
C GLY A 62 -11.75 -4.58 -7.75
N ILE A 63 -11.01 -3.47 -7.69
CA ILE A 63 -11.36 -2.32 -6.86
C ILE A 63 -12.06 -1.27 -7.73
N SER A 64 -13.26 -0.87 -7.34
CA SER A 64 -14.07 0.11 -8.06
C SER A 64 -14.10 1.45 -7.33
N ASP A 65 -14.63 2.48 -7.99
CA ASP A 65 -14.81 3.78 -7.38
C ASP A 65 -15.68 3.71 -6.12
N GLU A 66 -16.70 2.86 -6.11
CA GLU A 66 -17.57 2.67 -4.95
C GLU A 66 -16.80 2.11 -3.75
N ASP A 67 -15.84 1.23 -4.01
CA ASP A 67 -15.08 0.58 -2.95
C ASP A 67 -14.17 1.55 -2.19
N VAL A 68 -13.77 2.66 -2.80
CA VAL A 68 -12.84 3.61 -2.21
C VAL A 68 -13.45 4.97 -1.90
N GLN A 69 -14.74 5.19 -2.21
CA GLN A 69 -15.35 6.51 -2.04
C GLN A 69 -15.30 7.02 -0.59
N ASP A 70 -15.36 6.13 0.38
CA ASP A 70 -15.32 6.47 1.81
C ASP A 70 -13.94 6.20 2.44
N CYS A 71 -12.95 5.88 1.61
CA CYS A 71 -11.59 5.62 2.10
C CYS A 71 -10.80 6.92 2.20
N PRO A 72 -9.77 6.98 3.07
CA PRO A 72 -8.94 8.16 3.19
C PRO A 72 -8.11 8.41 1.93
N ALA A 73 -7.72 9.65 1.72
CA ALA A 73 -6.77 10.01 0.68
C ALA A 73 -5.36 9.58 1.11
N PHE A 74 -4.45 9.42 0.15
CA PHE A 74 -3.07 9.02 0.47
C PHE A 74 -2.41 9.97 1.47
N LYS A 75 -2.62 11.28 1.33
CA LYS A 75 -2.06 12.27 2.24
C LYS A 75 -2.46 12.05 3.70
N ASP A 76 -3.64 11.46 3.93
CA ASP A 76 -4.14 11.23 5.27
C ASP A 76 -3.49 10.02 5.95
N VAL A 77 -2.90 9.11 5.17
CA VAL A 77 -2.22 7.92 5.70
C VAL A 77 -0.70 7.98 5.52
N ALA A 78 -0.18 9.01 4.86
CA ALA A 78 1.25 9.12 4.56
C ALA A 78 2.12 9.10 5.81
N ALA A 79 1.70 9.79 6.87
CA ALA A 79 2.47 9.82 8.13
C ALA A 79 2.54 8.43 8.77
N GLU A 80 1.43 7.69 8.75
CA GLU A 80 1.39 6.32 9.29
C GLU A 80 2.32 5.40 8.48
N LEU A 81 2.30 5.53 7.15
CA LEU A 81 3.18 4.74 6.28
C LEU A 81 4.64 5.09 6.53
N PHE A 82 4.96 6.37 6.68
CA PHE A 82 6.32 6.81 6.96
C PHE A 82 6.83 6.16 8.25
N GLU A 83 6.03 6.14 9.30
CA GLU A 83 6.41 5.51 10.57
C GLU A 83 6.58 3.99 10.41
N ALA A 84 5.70 3.34 9.64
CA ALA A 84 5.80 1.90 9.42
C ALA A 84 7.06 1.52 8.65
N PHE A 85 7.49 2.35 7.70
CA PHE A 85 8.63 2.06 6.82
C PHE A 85 9.96 2.56 7.39
N LYS A 86 9.91 3.42 8.41
CA LYS A 86 11.09 4.02 9.00
C LYS A 86 12.02 2.96 9.59
N GLY A 87 13.30 3.02 9.23
CA GLY A 87 14.29 2.08 9.71
C GLY A 87 14.23 0.70 9.07
N CYS A 88 13.42 0.50 8.03
CA CYS A 88 13.32 -0.77 7.31
C CYS A 88 14.24 -0.80 6.10
N ASP A 89 14.63 -1.99 5.74
CA ASP A 89 15.35 -2.25 4.50
C ASP A 89 14.38 -2.68 3.41
#